data_9a3c1ed391388d898f8cdc080ca3644d
#
_entry.id   9a3c1ed391388d898f8cdc080ca3644d
#
_cell.length_a   1.000
_cell.length_b   1.000
_cell.length_c   1.000
_cell.angle_alpha   90.00
_cell.angle_beta   90.00
_cell.angle_gamma   90.00
#
_symmetry.space_group_name_H-M   'P 1'
#
loop_
_entity.id
_entity.type
_entity.pdbx_description
1 polymer ?
#
loop_
_entity_poly.entity_id
_entity_poly.type
_entity_poly.pdbx_seq_one_letter_code
_entity_poly.pdbx_strand_id
1 'polypeptide(L)'
;IGVPNEDLGEEVKAVVVPYLADRPEIGAIANAVGWNDIAAVDAGKEVVFNRVAFDHPLFIMFSSGTTGVPKCIVHCHGGVLLQHLKEHQLHSDVRPGDRLFYFTTCGWMMWNWLVSGLACGATLLLYDGSPFAGGGTVLFDYADAEAMTHFGTSAKFIDECKKRGLAPLRTHRLEALRMILSTGSPLVPEGFDYVYRAVKKDVCLA
;
A
#
# COMPACT_ATOMS: atom_id res chain seq x y z
N ILE A 1 11.02 -16.11 -6.82
CA ILE A 1 11.99 -15.74 -5.78
C ILE A 1 13.30 -16.44 -6.10
N GLY A 2 14.44 -15.71 -6.15
CA GLY A 2 15.78 -16.28 -6.17
C GLY A 2 16.10 -16.89 -4.80
N VAL A 3 16.58 -18.11 -4.78
CA VAL A 3 17.03 -18.80 -3.57
C VAL A 3 18.49 -19.17 -3.77
N PRO A 4 19.38 -18.95 -2.79
CA PRO A 4 20.78 -19.35 -2.89
C PRO A 4 20.91 -20.83 -3.26
N ASN A 5 21.76 -21.12 -4.24
CA ASN A 5 22.07 -22.46 -4.69
C ASN A 5 23.60 -22.59 -4.81
N GLU A 6 24.18 -23.61 -4.21
CA GLU A 6 25.63 -23.77 -4.13
C GLU A 6 26.30 -23.96 -5.51
N ASP A 7 25.57 -24.58 -6.46
CA ASP A 7 26.11 -24.88 -7.81
C ASP A 7 25.83 -23.76 -8.83
N LEU A 8 24.66 -23.06 -8.70
CA LEU A 8 24.17 -22.10 -9.68
C LEU A 8 24.21 -20.65 -9.18
N GLY A 9 24.62 -20.42 -7.93
CA GLY A 9 24.55 -19.12 -7.27
C GLY A 9 23.16 -18.79 -6.78
N GLU A 10 22.13 -18.84 -7.64
CA GLU A 10 20.71 -18.66 -7.28
C GLU A 10 19.82 -19.60 -8.08
N GLU A 11 18.80 -20.14 -7.44
CA GLU A 11 17.75 -20.93 -8.07
C GLU A 11 16.41 -20.14 -8.00
N VAL A 12 15.65 -20.14 -9.09
CA VAL A 12 14.33 -19.55 -9.13
C VAL A 12 13.29 -20.54 -8.64
N LYS A 13 12.58 -20.19 -7.56
CA LYS A 13 11.44 -20.96 -7.04
C LYS A 13 10.13 -20.20 -7.20
N ALA A 14 9.10 -20.92 -7.61
CA ALA A 14 7.73 -20.40 -7.58
C ALA A 14 7.15 -20.61 -6.17
N VAL A 15 6.72 -19.53 -5.51
CA VAL A 15 6.00 -19.60 -4.25
C VAL A 15 4.51 -19.50 -4.53
N VAL A 16 3.76 -20.54 -4.19
CA VAL A 16 2.32 -20.60 -4.39
C VAL A 16 1.59 -20.25 -3.09
N VAL A 17 0.86 -19.14 -3.12
CA VAL A 17 0.06 -18.68 -1.99
C VAL A 17 -1.37 -19.20 -2.13
N PRO A 18 -1.95 -19.87 -1.13
CA PRO A 18 -3.34 -20.31 -1.18
C PRO A 18 -4.26 -19.08 -1.12
N TYR A 19 -5.03 -18.84 -2.19
CA TYR A 19 -5.95 -17.72 -2.29
C TYR A 19 -7.39 -18.16 -2.58
N LEU A 20 -7.56 -19.11 -3.51
CA LEU A 20 -8.87 -19.66 -3.88
C LEU A 20 -9.12 -21.05 -3.29
N ALA A 21 -8.08 -21.73 -2.84
CA ALA A 21 -8.17 -23.06 -2.24
C ALA A 21 -7.13 -23.19 -1.13
N ASP A 22 -7.46 -23.86 -0.04
CA ASP A 22 -6.57 -24.05 1.12
C ASP A 22 -5.29 -24.83 0.76
N ARG A 23 -5.36 -25.69 -0.23
CA ARG A 23 -4.24 -26.48 -0.75
C ARG A 23 -4.25 -26.45 -2.29
N PRO A 24 -3.60 -25.45 -2.90
CA PRO A 24 -3.51 -25.39 -4.35
C PRO A 24 -2.65 -26.55 -4.90
N GLU A 25 -3.02 -27.06 -6.05
CA GLU A 25 -2.25 -28.05 -6.81
C GLU A 25 -0.98 -27.39 -7.38
N ILE A 26 0.19 -27.75 -6.85
CA ILE A 26 1.47 -27.15 -7.25
C ILE A 26 2.39 -28.10 -8.05
N GLY A 27 2.01 -29.38 -8.15
CA GLY A 27 2.86 -30.43 -8.77
C GLY A 27 3.15 -30.22 -10.26
N ALA A 28 2.37 -29.40 -10.96
CA ALA A 28 2.60 -29.08 -12.37
C ALA A 28 3.61 -27.92 -12.59
N ILE A 29 4.02 -27.24 -11.53
CA ILE A 29 4.93 -26.10 -11.59
C ILE A 29 6.31 -26.56 -11.11
N ALA A 30 7.31 -26.54 -11.97
CA ALA A 30 8.66 -26.90 -11.60
C ALA A 30 9.19 -26.00 -10.48
N ASN A 31 9.87 -26.60 -9.50
CA ASN A 31 10.44 -25.88 -8.33
C ASN A 31 9.39 -25.08 -7.53
N ALA A 32 8.11 -25.48 -7.55
CA ALA A 32 7.09 -24.83 -6.74
C ALA A 32 7.16 -25.29 -5.29
N VAL A 33 6.92 -24.33 -4.37
CA VAL A 33 6.79 -24.57 -2.95
C VAL A 33 5.53 -23.85 -2.43
N GLY A 34 4.81 -24.48 -1.50
CA GLY A 34 3.67 -23.85 -0.86
C GLY A 34 4.09 -22.75 0.11
N TRP A 35 3.33 -21.67 0.16
CA TRP A 35 3.55 -20.61 1.14
C TRP A 35 3.58 -21.15 2.58
N ASN A 36 2.64 -22.02 2.91
CA ASN A 36 2.53 -22.58 4.27
C ASN A 36 3.76 -23.39 4.67
N ASP A 37 4.39 -24.08 3.70
CA ASP A 37 5.59 -24.87 3.96
C ASP A 37 6.78 -23.94 4.28
N ILE A 38 6.90 -22.82 3.56
CA ILE A 38 7.94 -21.80 3.82
C ILE A 38 7.71 -21.13 5.16
N ALA A 39 6.48 -20.70 5.43
CA ALA A 39 6.13 -20.00 6.65
C ALA A 39 6.34 -20.87 7.91
N ALA A 40 6.15 -22.18 7.79
CA ALA A 40 6.35 -23.12 8.89
C ALA A 40 7.82 -23.30 9.29
N VAL A 41 8.78 -23.11 8.38
CA VAL A 41 10.22 -23.34 8.65
C VAL A 41 10.73 -22.44 9.78
N ASP A 42 10.29 -21.19 9.81
CA ASP A 42 10.74 -20.17 10.75
C ASP A 42 9.68 -19.79 11.80
N ALA A 43 8.58 -20.54 11.84
CA ALA A 43 7.52 -20.30 12.80
C ALA A 43 8.06 -20.37 14.25
N GLY A 44 7.86 -19.29 15.01
CA GLY A 44 8.30 -19.19 16.41
C GLY A 44 9.78 -18.86 16.61
N LYS A 45 10.56 -18.65 15.56
CA LYS A 45 11.93 -18.13 15.69
C LYS A 45 11.91 -16.63 15.97
N GLU A 46 12.85 -16.19 16.80
CA GLU A 46 13.05 -14.75 17.03
C GLU A 46 13.60 -14.07 15.77
N VAL A 47 13.07 -12.90 15.46
CA VAL A 47 13.55 -12.09 14.32
C VAL A 47 14.88 -11.45 14.67
N VAL A 48 15.92 -11.77 13.94
CA VAL A 48 17.23 -11.15 14.06
C VAL A 48 17.39 -10.05 13.01
N PHE A 49 17.43 -8.80 13.47
CA PHE A 49 17.62 -7.65 12.58
C PHE A 49 19.09 -7.46 12.23
N ASN A 50 19.38 -7.42 10.92
CA ASN A 50 20.70 -7.03 10.45
C ASN A 50 20.87 -5.51 10.56
N ARG A 51 21.89 -5.07 11.32
CA ARG A 51 22.20 -3.65 11.48
C ARG A 51 23.11 -3.20 10.35
N VAL A 52 22.66 -2.20 9.62
CA VAL A 52 23.37 -1.65 8.45
C VAL A 52 23.68 -0.17 8.65
N ALA A 53 24.59 0.38 7.84
CA ALA A 53 24.90 1.80 7.84
C ALA A 53 23.71 2.63 7.35
N PHE A 54 23.67 3.91 7.72
CA PHE A 54 22.60 4.84 7.36
C PHE A 54 22.38 4.93 5.83
N ASP A 55 23.44 4.93 5.08
CA ASP A 55 23.48 5.06 3.61
C ASP A 55 23.37 3.71 2.86
N HIS A 56 23.22 2.59 3.61
CA HIS A 56 23.02 1.27 2.99
C HIS A 56 21.78 1.27 2.11
N PRO A 57 21.84 0.73 0.86
CA PRO A 57 20.70 0.64 -0.03
C PRO A 57 19.52 -0.12 0.59
N LEU A 58 18.31 0.44 0.46
CA LEU A 58 17.06 -0.18 0.90
C LEU A 58 16.16 -0.52 -0.28
N PHE A 59 15.89 0.46 -1.15
CA PHE A 59 15.04 0.30 -2.32
C PHE A 59 15.76 0.73 -3.59
N ILE A 60 15.57 -0.04 -4.66
CA ILE A 60 15.92 0.36 -6.02
C ILE A 60 14.61 0.57 -6.76
N MET A 61 14.27 1.83 -6.99
CA MET A 61 13.02 2.23 -7.63
C MET A 61 13.29 2.68 -9.06
N PHE A 62 12.32 2.47 -9.94
CA PHE A 62 12.43 2.85 -11.33
C PHE A 62 11.53 4.06 -11.62
N SER A 63 12.09 5.12 -12.20
CA SER A 63 11.26 6.17 -12.76
C SER A 63 10.82 5.76 -14.17
N SER A 64 9.50 5.81 -14.44
CA SER A 64 9.00 5.76 -15.82
C SER A 64 9.39 7.05 -16.52
N GLY A 65 10.61 7.09 -17.11
CA GLY A 65 11.08 8.27 -17.81
C GLY A 65 10.22 8.55 -19.04
N THR A 66 9.80 9.79 -19.20
CA THR A 66 9.10 10.27 -20.41
C THR A 66 10.00 10.31 -21.65
N THR A 67 11.29 10.05 -21.50
CA THR A 67 12.31 10.30 -22.54
C THR A 67 13.31 9.16 -22.73
N GLY A 68 13.00 7.90 -22.41
CA GLY A 68 13.94 6.81 -22.65
C GLY A 68 13.85 5.65 -21.67
N VAL A 69 14.97 4.94 -21.50
CA VAL A 69 15.08 3.78 -20.60
C VAL A 69 14.79 4.20 -19.15
N PRO A 70 14.00 3.43 -18.39
CA PRO A 70 13.74 3.72 -16.99
C PRO A 70 15.04 3.90 -16.20
N LYS A 71 15.10 4.94 -15.37
CA LYS A 71 16.26 5.21 -14.53
C LYS A 71 16.09 4.55 -13.18
N CYS A 72 17.12 3.86 -12.71
CA CYS A 72 17.18 3.31 -11.36
C CYS A 72 17.53 4.42 -10.35
N ILE A 73 16.75 4.52 -9.30
CA ILE A 73 16.99 5.42 -8.18
C ILE A 73 17.19 4.55 -6.94
N VAL A 74 18.37 4.63 -6.36
CA VAL A 74 18.71 3.89 -5.14
C VAL A 74 18.39 4.77 -3.94
N HIS A 75 17.54 4.28 -3.06
CA HIS A 75 17.19 4.91 -1.80
C HIS A 75 17.84 4.16 -0.63
N CYS A 76 18.44 4.90 0.32
CA CYS A 76 19.09 4.32 1.48
C CYS A 76 18.15 4.20 2.69
N HIS A 77 18.51 3.32 3.64
CA HIS A 77 17.73 3.02 4.84
C HIS A 77 17.41 4.28 5.66
N GLY A 78 18.43 5.03 6.06
CA GLY A 78 18.24 6.18 6.91
C GLY A 78 17.49 7.32 6.23
N GLY A 79 17.79 7.58 4.93
CA GLY A 79 17.11 8.60 4.15
C GLY A 79 15.63 8.33 3.97
N VAL A 80 15.27 7.07 3.65
CA VAL A 80 13.85 6.66 3.52
C VAL A 80 13.13 6.80 4.86
N LEU A 81 13.73 6.31 5.96
CA LEU A 81 13.10 6.39 7.27
C LEU A 81 12.81 7.84 7.67
N LEU A 82 13.79 8.74 7.54
CA LEU A 82 13.60 10.15 7.87
C LEU A 82 12.55 10.83 6.99
N GLN A 83 12.60 10.57 5.68
CA GLN A 83 11.64 11.16 4.73
C GLN A 83 10.22 10.67 5.01
N HIS A 84 10.03 9.37 5.19
CA HIS A 84 8.70 8.82 5.45
C HIS A 84 8.16 9.23 6.82
N LEU A 85 8.98 9.26 7.87
CA LEU A 85 8.54 9.77 9.18
C LEU A 85 8.11 11.24 9.10
N LYS A 86 8.85 12.06 8.36
CA LYS A 86 8.47 13.46 8.10
C LYS A 86 7.11 13.54 7.40
N GLU A 87 6.92 12.76 6.33
CA GLU A 87 5.66 12.72 5.59
C GLU A 87 4.49 12.26 6.48
N HIS A 88 4.66 11.15 7.19
CA HIS A 88 3.62 10.62 8.06
C HIS A 88 3.26 11.57 9.19
N GLN A 89 4.25 12.04 9.95
CA GLN A 89 3.99 12.79 11.18
C GLN A 89 3.69 14.27 10.92
N LEU A 90 4.43 14.92 10.01
CA LEU A 90 4.30 16.36 9.83
C LEU A 90 3.33 16.76 8.74
N HIS A 91 3.24 16.00 7.65
CA HIS A 91 2.36 16.33 6.53
C HIS A 91 1.02 15.61 6.59
N SER A 92 1.02 14.39 7.10
CA SER A 92 -0.18 13.55 7.17
C SER A 92 -0.77 13.42 8.59
N ASP A 93 -0.10 13.96 9.61
CA ASP A 93 -0.53 13.88 11.02
C ASP A 93 -0.88 12.45 11.47
N VAL A 94 -0.10 11.46 10.99
CA VAL A 94 -0.26 10.06 11.40
C VAL A 94 0.23 9.89 12.83
N ARG A 95 -0.60 9.31 13.69
CA ARG A 95 -0.37 9.14 15.13
C ARG A 95 -0.44 7.66 15.52
N PRO A 96 0.13 7.28 16.66
CA PRO A 96 -0.08 5.94 17.21
C PRO A 96 -1.57 5.61 17.34
N GLY A 97 -1.96 4.44 16.86
CA GLY A 97 -3.34 3.99 16.86
C GLY A 97 -4.17 4.41 15.65
N ASP A 98 -3.64 5.25 14.75
CA ASP A 98 -4.31 5.54 13.49
C ASP A 98 -4.44 4.32 12.61
N ARG A 99 -5.47 4.33 11.77
CA ARG A 99 -5.79 3.29 10.81
C ARG A 99 -5.56 3.82 9.40
N LEU A 100 -4.37 3.50 8.89
CA LEU A 100 -3.83 4.05 7.64
C LEU A 100 -4.08 3.09 6.48
N PHE A 101 -4.73 3.59 5.47
CA PHE A 101 -4.99 2.90 4.21
C PHE A 101 -4.36 3.63 3.04
N TYR A 102 -3.82 2.89 2.09
CA TYR A 102 -3.47 3.41 0.77
C TYR A 102 -3.83 2.37 -0.30
N PHE A 103 -4.64 2.77 -1.29
CA PHE A 103 -4.94 1.90 -2.41
C PHE A 103 -3.72 1.79 -3.33
N THR A 104 -2.95 0.75 -3.17
CA THR A 104 -1.71 0.50 -3.91
C THR A 104 -1.42 -1.00 -4.01
N THR A 105 -0.51 -1.38 -4.88
CA THR A 105 0.05 -2.72 -4.97
C THR A 105 1.50 -2.72 -4.52
N CYS A 106 2.04 -3.90 -4.20
CA CYS A 106 3.44 -4.05 -3.77
C CYS A 106 4.47 -3.58 -4.82
N GLY A 107 4.07 -3.44 -6.09
CA GLY A 107 4.93 -2.96 -7.17
C GLY A 107 5.02 -1.44 -7.30
N TRP A 108 4.32 -0.68 -6.48
CA TRP A 108 4.30 0.79 -6.52
C TRP A 108 4.99 1.40 -5.32
N MET A 109 5.59 2.58 -5.48
CA MET A 109 6.30 3.30 -4.42
C MET A 109 5.42 3.55 -3.18
N MET A 110 4.13 3.79 -3.38
CA MET A 110 3.21 4.04 -2.26
C MET A 110 3.02 2.85 -1.33
N TRP A 111 3.34 1.63 -1.75
CA TRP A 111 3.44 0.49 -0.85
C TRP A 111 4.55 0.68 0.20
N ASN A 112 5.73 1.12 -0.24
CA ASN A 112 6.86 1.38 0.66
C ASN A 112 6.51 2.50 1.66
N TRP A 113 5.82 3.53 1.21
CA TRP A 113 5.31 4.60 2.06
C TRP A 113 4.27 4.08 3.06
N LEU A 114 3.29 3.31 2.63
CA LEU A 114 2.26 2.73 3.49
C LEU A 114 2.88 1.86 4.59
N VAL A 115 3.78 0.94 4.24
CA VAL A 115 4.45 0.03 5.19
C VAL A 115 5.23 0.80 6.26
N SER A 116 5.85 1.91 5.91
CA SER A 116 6.58 2.74 6.86
C SER A 116 5.70 3.44 7.90
N GLY A 117 4.38 3.47 7.70
CA GLY A 117 3.40 3.93 8.70
C GLY A 117 3.45 3.13 10.00
N LEU A 118 3.94 1.89 9.97
CA LEU A 118 4.20 1.09 11.17
C LEU A 118 5.18 1.76 12.13
N ALA A 119 6.15 2.53 11.61
CA ALA A 119 7.10 3.27 12.43
C ALA A 119 6.45 4.42 13.22
N CYS A 120 5.23 4.83 12.84
CA CYS A 120 4.43 5.81 13.58
C CYS A 120 3.44 5.16 14.57
N GLY A 121 3.44 3.82 14.69
CA GLY A 121 2.48 3.09 15.51
C GLY A 121 1.08 3.00 14.89
N ALA A 122 0.95 3.22 13.59
CA ALA A 122 -0.32 3.07 12.89
C ALA A 122 -0.64 1.59 12.60
N THR A 123 -1.92 1.28 12.50
CA THR A 123 -2.41 0.02 11.94
C THR A 123 -2.57 0.20 10.43
N LEU A 124 -1.95 -0.69 9.64
CA LEU A 124 -2.12 -0.67 8.19
C LEU A 124 -3.39 -1.42 7.80
N LEU A 125 -4.21 -0.79 6.99
CA LEU A 125 -5.38 -1.40 6.38
C LEU A 125 -5.02 -1.84 4.96
N LEU A 126 -5.24 -3.11 4.66
CA LEU A 126 -4.89 -3.71 3.38
C LEU A 126 -6.15 -4.17 2.65
N TYR A 127 -6.20 -3.95 1.35
CA TYR A 127 -7.30 -4.38 0.51
C TYR A 127 -6.77 -4.99 -0.78
N ASP A 128 -7.23 -6.17 -1.10
CA ASP A 128 -6.96 -6.85 -2.35
C ASP A 128 -8.26 -7.02 -3.15
N GLY A 129 -8.35 -6.34 -4.27
CA GLY A 129 -9.55 -6.38 -5.11
C GLY A 129 -9.75 -5.12 -5.94
N SER A 130 -10.85 -5.11 -6.69
CA SER A 130 -11.23 -3.92 -7.46
C SER A 130 -11.78 -2.83 -6.54
N PRO A 131 -11.30 -1.58 -6.63
CA PRO A 131 -11.80 -0.47 -5.81
C PRO A 131 -13.25 -0.09 -6.15
N PHE A 132 -13.79 -0.61 -7.24
CA PHE A 132 -15.15 -0.40 -7.72
C PHE A 132 -16.02 -1.65 -7.65
N ALA A 133 -15.64 -2.67 -6.90
CA ALA A 133 -16.50 -3.82 -6.63
C ALA A 133 -17.80 -3.38 -5.93
N GLY A 134 -18.86 -4.19 -6.05
CA GLY A 134 -20.09 -3.94 -5.34
C GLY A 134 -20.78 -2.61 -5.65
N GLY A 135 -20.66 -2.10 -6.89
CA GLY A 135 -21.25 -0.79 -7.26
C GLY A 135 -20.34 0.41 -7.01
N GLY A 136 -19.12 0.19 -6.49
CA GLY A 136 -18.09 1.22 -6.33
C GLY A 136 -18.00 1.81 -4.92
N THR A 137 -18.72 1.29 -3.94
CA THR A 137 -18.70 1.78 -2.55
C THR A 137 -17.77 1.00 -1.64
N VAL A 138 -17.24 -0.13 -2.09
CA VAL A 138 -16.49 -1.10 -1.28
C VAL A 138 -15.38 -0.47 -0.41
N LEU A 139 -14.66 0.51 -0.91
CA LEU A 139 -13.60 1.18 -0.11
C LEU A 139 -14.17 2.13 0.94
N PHE A 140 -15.36 2.69 0.71
CA PHE A 140 -16.07 3.51 1.71
C PHE A 140 -16.75 2.62 2.76
N ASP A 141 -17.30 1.47 2.36
CA ASP A 141 -17.80 0.44 3.27
C ASP A 141 -16.67 -0.04 4.18
N TYR A 142 -15.49 -0.28 3.60
CA TYR A 142 -14.29 -0.68 4.34
C TYR A 142 -13.80 0.43 5.30
N ALA A 143 -13.87 1.68 4.86
CA ALA A 143 -13.49 2.83 5.70
C ALA A 143 -14.39 2.96 6.94
N ASP A 144 -15.69 2.73 6.80
CA ASP A 144 -16.63 2.72 7.93
C ASP A 144 -16.41 1.50 8.84
N ALA A 145 -16.30 0.31 8.26
CA ALA A 145 -16.15 -0.94 9.02
C ALA A 145 -14.87 -0.94 9.86
N GLU A 146 -13.78 -0.41 9.32
CA GLU A 146 -12.47 -0.40 9.96
C GLU A 146 -12.16 0.91 10.68
N ALA A 147 -13.08 1.85 10.79
CA ALA A 147 -12.84 3.17 11.37
C ALA A 147 -11.54 3.82 10.80
N MET A 148 -11.41 3.81 9.48
CA MET A 148 -10.25 4.31 8.76
C MET A 148 -10.03 5.80 9.04
N THR A 149 -8.80 6.17 9.44
CA THR A 149 -8.46 7.57 9.74
C THR A 149 -7.83 8.29 8.55
N HIS A 150 -7.09 7.56 7.73
CA HIS A 150 -6.39 8.07 6.55
C HIS A 150 -6.71 7.21 5.34
N PHE A 151 -7.24 7.82 4.31
CA PHE A 151 -7.63 7.18 3.05
C PHE A 151 -6.72 7.66 1.93
N GLY A 152 -5.73 6.85 1.56
CA GLY A 152 -4.83 7.13 0.44
C GLY A 152 -5.35 6.56 -0.88
N THR A 153 -5.32 7.38 -1.92
CA THR A 153 -5.82 7.01 -3.24
C THR A 153 -5.13 7.81 -4.35
N SER A 154 -5.72 7.86 -5.53
CA SER A 154 -5.26 8.64 -6.68
C SER A 154 -6.31 9.64 -7.15
N ALA A 155 -5.87 10.71 -7.81
CA ALA A 155 -6.77 11.66 -8.46
C ALA A 155 -7.72 10.96 -9.46
N LYS A 156 -7.24 9.90 -10.13
CA LYS A 156 -8.05 9.09 -11.06
C LYS A 156 -9.19 8.37 -10.34
N PHE A 157 -8.96 7.84 -9.15
CA PHE A 157 -10.03 7.21 -8.36
C PHE A 157 -11.11 8.23 -8.00
N ILE A 158 -10.70 9.41 -7.51
CA ILE A 158 -11.63 10.49 -7.16
C ILE A 158 -12.46 10.94 -8.37
N ASP A 159 -11.82 11.10 -9.53
CA ASP A 159 -12.51 11.47 -10.77
C ASP A 159 -13.49 10.38 -11.22
N GLU A 160 -13.12 9.12 -11.11
CA GLU A 160 -14.01 8.00 -11.44
C GLU A 160 -15.21 7.91 -10.48
N CYS A 161 -15.01 8.13 -9.19
CA CYS A 161 -16.11 8.23 -8.22
C CYS A 161 -17.09 9.33 -8.60
N LYS A 162 -16.55 10.52 -8.98
CA LYS A 162 -17.37 11.65 -9.45
C LYS A 162 -18.17 11.29 -10.70
N LYS A 163 -17.54 10.67 -11.71
CA LYS A 163 -18.20 10.23 -12.95
C LYS A 163 -19.33 9.23 -12.71
N ARG A 164 -19.16 8.34 -11.74
CA ARG A 164 -20.18 7.36 -11.34
C ARG A 164 -21.28 7.96 -10.47
N GLY A 165 -21.15 9.22 -10.08
CA GLY A 165 -22.12 9.88 -9.22
C GLY A 165 -22.16 9.32 -7.79
N LEU A 166 -21.07 8.72 -7.32
CA LEU A 166 -20.97 8.22 -5.96
C LEU A 166 -21.06 9.39 -4.96
N ALA A 167 -21.82 9.20 -3.90
CA ALA A 167 -21.99 10.22 -2.87
C ALA A 167 -21.91 9.61 -1.45
N PRO A 168 -20.72 9.18 -1.02
CA PRO A 168 -20.52 8.54 0.29
C PRO A 168 -21.08 9.35 1.46
N LEU A 169 -21.03 10.68 1.39
CA LEU A 169 -21.62 11.57 2.41
C LEU A 169 -23.10 11.26 2.72
N ARG A 170 -23.83 10.63 1.80
CA ARG A 170 -25.25 10.28 1.97
C ARG A 170 -25.47 8.87 2.49
N THR A 171 -24.49 8.00 2.37
CA THR A 171 -24.64 6.56 2.58
C THR A 171 -23.70 6.01 3.65
N HIS A 172 -22.60 6.72 3.97
CA HIS A 172 -21.58 6.32 4.92
C HIS A 172 -21.40 7.36 6.00
N ARG A 173 -20.87 6.95 7.14
CA ARG A 173 -20.63 7.84 8.30
C ARG A 173 -19.25 8.46 8.21
N LEU A 174 -18.23 7.69 7.86
CA LEU A 174 -16.82 8.07 7.75
C LEU A 174 -16.34 8.87 8.97
N GLU A 175 -16.81 8.52 10.17
CA GLU A 175 -16.62 9.32 11.39
C GLU A 175 -15.14 9.48 11.75
N ALA A 176 -14.37 8.39 11.63
CA ALA A 176 -12.96 8.41 11.97
C ALA A 176 -12.08 9.05 10.88
N LEU A 177 -12.59 9.17 9.64
CA LEU A 177 -11.83 9.65 8.50
C LEU A 177 -11.54 11.14 8.65
N ARG A 178 -10.26 11.51 8.80
CA ARG A 178 -9.83 12.89 8.92
C ARG A 178 -8.91 13.35 7.81
N MET A 179 -8.36 12.44 7.01
CA MET A 179 -7.49 12.78 5.88
C MET A 179 -7.75 11.90 4.67
N ILE A 180 -7.80 12.51 3.49
CA ILE A 180 -7.72 11.84 2.19
C ILE A 180 -6.44 12.31 1.51
N LEU A 181 -5.62 11.35 1.08
CA LEU A 181 -4.35 11.58 0.40
C LEU A 181 -4.50 11.21 -1.08
N SER A 182 -4.11 12.11 -1.97
CA SER A 182 -4.19 11.89 -3.42
C SER A 182 -2.85 12.06 -4.09
N THR A 183 -2.41 11.05 -4.87
CA THR A 183 -1.16 11.12 -5.61
C THR A 183 -1.24 10.43 -6.97
N GLY A 184 -0.13 10.38 -7.69
CA GLY A 184 -0.02 9.80 -9.03
C GLY A 184 -0.26 10.82 -10.16
N SER A 185 -1.12 11.80 -9.93
CA SER A 185 -1.33 12.95 -10.79
C SER A 185 -1.94 14.12 -9.98
N PRO A 186 -1.81 15.37 -10.43
CA PRO A 186 -2.47 16.50 -9.77
C PRO A 186 -3.99 16.28 -9.70
N LEU A 187 -4.56 16.57 -8.53
CA LEU A 187 -6.01 16.61 -8.37
C LEU A 187 -6.51 17.97 -8.89
N VAL A 188 -7.43 17.95 -9.82
CA VAL A 188 -8.03 19.17 -10.37
C VAL A 188 -9.01 19.82 -9.38
N PRO A 189 -9.27 21.15 -9.47
CA PRO A 189 -10.17 21.86 -8.53
C PRO A 189 -11.54 21.20 -8.36
N GLU A 190 -12.12 20.67 -9.43
CA GLU A 190 -13.40 19.97 -9.42
C GLU A 190 -13.36 18.65 -8.62
N GLY A 191 -12.16 18.08 -8.45
CA GLY A 191 -11.94 16.91 -7.58
C GLY A 191 -12.03 17.28 -6.11
N PHE A 192 -11.45 18.43 -5.71
CA PHE A 192 -11.60 18.97 -4.36
C PHE A 192 -13.08 19.28 -4.06
N ASP A 193 -13.76 19.98 -4.96
CA ASP A 193 -15.18 20.28 -4.85
C ASP A 193 -16.03 19.02 -4.65
N TYR A 194 -15.74 17.98 -5.43
CA TYR A 194 -16.42 16.69 -5.31
C TYR A 194 -16.22 16.06 -3.94
N VAL A 195 -15.00 16.00 -3.46
CA VAL A 195 -14.70 15.40 -2.15
C VAL A 195 -15.47 16.10 -1.04
N TYR A 196 -15.41 17.43 -0.97
CA TYR A 196 -16.09 18.18 0.08
C TYR A 196 -17.62 18.18 -0.03
N ARG A 197 -18.17 18.05 -1.23
CA ARG A 197 -19.64 18.03 -1.44
C ARG A 197 -20.25 16.63 -1.36
N ALA A 198 -19.52 15.60 -1.76
CA ALA A 198 -20.08 14.27 -1.95
C ALA A 198 -19.42 13.16 -1.10
N VAL A 199 -18.20 13.36 -0.61
CA VAL A 199 -17.49 12.34 0.19
C VAL A 199 -17.52 12.73 1.67
N LYS A 200 -16.85 13.83 2.05
CA LYS A 200 -16.80 14.28 3.44
C LYS A 200 -16.43 15.76 3.51
N LYS A 201 -17.21 16.54 4.29
CA LYS A 201 -17.09 18.01 4.35
C LYS A 201 -15.89 18.49 5.16
N ASP A 202 -15.57 17.78 6.23
CA ASP A 202 -14.61 18.16 7.27
C ASP A 202 -13.34 17.31 7.23
N VAL A 203 -12.94 16.87 6.05
CA VAL A 203 -11.71 16.09 5.82
C VAL A 203 -10.59 16.99 5.34
N CYS A 204 -9.35 16.72 5.76
CA CYS A 204 -8.18 17.30 5.13
C CYS A 204 -7.91 16.53 3.82
N LEU A 205 -7.80 17.25 2.71
CA LEU A 205 -7.50 16.67 1.40
C LEU A 205 -6.13 17.18 0.93
N ALA A 206 -5.16 16.26 0.75
CA ALA A 206 -3.77 16.53 0.41
C ALA A 206 -3.30 15.74 -0.83
#